data_79bc77f2c7f1ba24759ffa7fc8026862
#
_entry.id   79bc77f2c7f1ba24759ffa7fc8026862
#
_cell.length_a   1.000
_cell.length_b   1.000
_cell.length_c   1.000
_cell.angle_alpha   90.00
_cell.angle_beta   90.00
_cell.angle_gamma   90.00
#
_symmetry.space_group_name_H-M   'P 1'
#
loop_
_entity.id
_entity.type
_entity.pdbx_description
1 polymer ?
#
loop_
_entity_poly.entity_id
_entity_poly.type
_entity_poly.pdbx_seq_one_letter_code
_entity_poly.pdbx_strand_id
1 'polypeptide(L)'
;MRRVFIHGAGRRGRDAWPLADAADGDFVGFEPGSTVQEQVRSLIDAYAGMPVVLYAHSLGAVPAVVATASGRLDIAGLVLVEPALYDIVRGAAAIERHIAIVTEARAQADAGSLRAFWAIFRPLMFGEAFDADRWDVERSAAERWASGNVPWGHGVRTRMLTGIPTLVVTGGWNEEYEVIARTLAEGGAEHLVVEGATHRPQDLPGFAPAVEEFERRLTD
;
A
#
# COMPACT_ATOMS: atom_id res chain seq x y z
N MET A 1 -2.73 8.48 -21.20
CA MET A 1 -2.68 8.63 -19.73
C MET A 1 -1.33 8.13 -19.24
N ARG A 2 -0.72 8.77 -18.25
CA ARG A 2 0.55 8.32 -17.67
C ARG A 2 0.31 7.35 -16.50
N ARG A 3 0.99 6.23 -16.49
CA ARG A 3 0.97 5.28 -15.38
C ARG A 3 1.97 5.72 -14.30
N VAL A 4 1.56 5.72 -13.03
CA VAL A 4 2.40 6.10 -11.88
C VAL A 4 2.38 4.98 -10.86
N PHE A 5 3.52 4.33 -10.66
CA PHE A 5 3.67 3.15 -9.84
C PHE A 5 4.22 3.52 -8.45
N ILE A 6 3.39 3.37 -7.42
CA ILE A 6 3.66 3.76 -6.03
C ILE A 6 3.91 2.50 -5.19
N HIS A 7 5.08 2.42 -4.58
CA HIS A 7 5.50 1.26 -3.79
C HIS A 7 4.90 1.24 -2.37
N GLY A 8 4.88 0.05 -1.76
CA GLY A 8 4.56 -0.15 -0.33
C GLY A 8 5.76 0.08 0.58
N ALA A 9 5.69 -0.46 1.81
CA ALA A 9 6.75 -0.29 2.82
C ALA A 9 8.05 -1.07 2.53
N GLY A 10 7.98 -2.13 1.70
CA GLY A 10 9.11 -3.02 1.44
C GLY A 10 10.01 -2.57 0.30
N ARG A 11 9.80 -3.13 -0.90
CA ARG A 11 10.57 -2.79 -2.11
C ARG A 11 10.22 -1.38 -2.58
N ARG A 12 11.14 -0.73 -3.30
CA ARG A 12 11.01 0.67 -3.73
C ARG A 12 11.13 0.81 -5.24
N GLY A 13 10.56 1.91 -5.75
CA GLY A 13 10.66 2.26 -7.16
C GLY A 13 10.31 1.06 -8.05
N ARG A 14 11.12 0.82 -9.06
CA ARG A 14 10.93 -0.28 -10.00
C ARG A 14 10.96 -1.68 -9.36
N ASP A 15 11.77 -1.90 -8.32
CA ASP A 15 11.85 -3.21 -7.66
C ASP A 15 10.52 -3.62 -7.01
N ALA A 16 9.64 -2.66 -6.75
CA ALA A 16 8.30 -2.92 -6.26
C ALA A 16 7.34 -3.44 -7.36
N TRP A 17 7.71 -3.29 -8.64
CA TRP A 17 6.90 -3.60 -9.81
C TRP A 17 7.71 -4.35 -10.86
N PRO A 18 8.19 -5.56 -10.57
CA PRO A 18 9.23 -6.23 -11.38
C PRO A 18 8.77 -6.64 -12.78
N LEU A 19 7.45 -6.83 -12.98
CA LEU A 19 6.88 -7.21 -14.27
C LEU A 19 6.43 -6.02 -15.12
N ALA A 20 6.41 -4.79 -14.57
CA ALA A 20 6.13 -3.60 -15.35
C ALA A 20 7.37 -3.17 -16.16
N ASP A 21 7.20 -2.82 -17.44
CA ASP A 21 8.30 -2.31 -18.26
C ASP A 21 8.70 -0.89 -17.82
N ALA A 22 9.97 -0.51 -18.03
CA ALA A 22 10.45 0.85 -17.79
C ALA A 22 9.75 1.88 -18.68
N ALA A 23 9.27 1.48 -19.86
CA ALA A 23 8.51 2.32 -20.76
C ALA A 23 7.05 2.52 -20.34
N ASP A 24 6.54 1.71 -19.39
CA ASP A 24 5.12 1.72 -18.99
C ASP A 24 4.73 2.97 -18.18
N GLY A 25 5.67 3.62 -17.49
CA GLY A 25 5.36 4.78 -16.67
C GLY A 25 6.46 5.17 -15.68
N ASP A 26 6.07 5.94 -14.67
CA ASP A 26 6.97 6.43 -13.63
C ASP A 26 6.92 5.53 -12.38
N PHE A 27 8.07 5.12 -11.92
CA PHE A 27 8.22 4.35 -10.68
C PHE A 27 8.62 5.29 -9.55
N VAL A 28 7.66 5.65 -8.69
CA VAL A 28 7.89 6.59 -7.60
C VAL A 28 8.82 5.99 -6.56
N GLY A 29 9.86 6.75 -6.20
CA GLY A 29 10.75 6.46 -5.10
C GLY A 29 10.63 7.55 -4.04
N PHE A 30 9.83 7.34 -3.00
CA PHE A 30 9.76 8.31 -1.90
C PHE A 30 11.07 8.36 -1.11
N GLU A 31 11.42 9.55 -0.63
CA GLU A 31 12.57 9.72 0.26
C GLU A 31 12.43 8.85 1.52
N PRO A 32 13.52 8.20 1.97
CA PRO A 32 13.51 7.44 3.21
C PRO A 32 13.06 8.27 4.40
N GLY A 33 12.11 7.76 5.17
CA GLY A 33 11.59 8.45 6.36
C GLY A 33 10.57 9.55 6.05
N SER A 34 10.20 9.77 4.77
CA SER A 34 9.14 10.74 4.43
C SER A 34 7.81 10.36 5.06
N THR A 35 7.14 11.35 5.61
CA THR A 35 5.76 11.21 6.12
C THR A 35 4.77 11.02 4.97
N VAL A 36 3.58 10.50 5.28
CA VAL A 36 2.49 10.40 4.28
C VAL A 36 2.17 11.76 3.66
N GLN A 37 2.19 12.85 4.43
CA GLN A 37 1.93 14.20 3.93
C GLN A 37 3.00 14.68 2.94
N GLU A 38 4.26 14.35 3.17
CA GLU A 38 5.36 14.63 2.24
C GLU A 38 5.25 13.80 0.97
N GLN A 39 4.86 12.53 1.08
CA GLN A 39 4.59 11.66 -0.06
C GLN A 39 3.42 12.19 -0.90
N VAL A 40 2.33 12.65 -0.26
CA VAL A 40 1.19 13.29 -0.96
C VAL A 40 1.64 14.55 -1.69
N ARG A 41 2.41 15.43 -1.05
CA ARG A 41 2.95 16.63 -1.72
C ARG A 41 3.81 16.27 -2.91
N SER A 42 4.71 15.31 -2.76
CA SER A 42 5.56 14.84 -3.85
C SER A 42 4.76 14.33 -5.06
N LEU A 43 3.69 13.57 -4.83
CA LEU A 43 2.80 13.11 -5.91
C LEU A 43 2.11 14.30 -6.60
N ILE A 44 1.57 15.23 -5.83
CA ILE A 44 0.89 16.40 -6.38
C ILE A 44 1.86 17.26 -7.18
N ASP A 45 3.03 17.56 -6.64
CA ASP A 45 4.02 18.43 -7.30
C ASP A 45 4.57 17.80 -8.60
N ALA A 46 4.68 16.46 -8.63
CA ALA A 46 5.17 15.75 -9.82
C ALA A 46 4.12 15.60 -10.93
N TYR A 47 2.83 15.48 -10.59
CA TYR A 47 1.80 15.04 -11.53
C TYR A 47 0.61 16.00 -11.70
N ALA A 48 0.63 17.18 -11.08
CA ALA A 48 -0.43 18.18 -11.27
C ALA A 48 -0.55 18.56 -12.76
N GLY A 49 -1.81 18.58 -13.26
CA GLY A 49 -2.10 18.96 -14.64
C GLY A 49 -1.83 17.87 -15.69
N MET A 50 -1.52 16.66 -15.28
CA MET A 50 -1.36 15.50 -16.18
C MET A 50 -2.41 14.43 -15.85
N PRO A 51 -3.13 13.88 -16.85
CA PRO A 51 -4.01 12.74 -16.63
C PRO A 51 -3.20 11.48 -16.28
N VAL A 52 -3.42 10.95 -15.08
CA VAL A 52 -2.67 9.81 -14.54
C VAL A 52 -3.57 8.65 -14.13
N VAL A 53 -3.04 7.43 -14.27
CA VAL A 53 -3.53 6.24 -13.57
C VAL A 53 -2.52 5.90 -12.48
N LEU A 54 -2.98 5.89 -11.22
CA LEU A 54 -2.12 5.55 -10.09
C LEU A 54 -2.21 4.06 -9.77
N TYR A 55 -1.08 3.41 -9.73
CA TYR A 55 -0.89 2.04 -9.26
C TYR A 55 -0.27 2.11 -7.87
N ALA A 56 -0.98 1.66 -6.86
CA ALA A 56 -0.48 1.78 -5.49
C ALA A 56 -0.53 0.45 -4.75
N HIS A 57 0.62 0.01 -4.24
CA HIS A 57 0.75 -1.23 -3.49
C HIS A 57 0.79 -0.98 -1.99
N SER A 58 0.01 -1.76 -1.24
CA SER A 58 0.08 -1.83 0.23
C SER A 58 -0.03 -0.43 0.88
N LEU A 59 0.94 -0.04 1.70
CA LEU A 59 1.01 1.28 2.35
C LEU A 59 1.01 2.45 1.35
N GLY A 60 1.51 2.25 0.13
CA GLY A 60 1.48 3.26 -0.93
C GLY A 60 0.07 3.69 -1.35
N ALA A 61 -0.95 2.89 -1.04
CA ALA A 61 -2.35 3.25 -1.26
C ALA A 61 -2.78 4.46 -0.41
N VAL A 62 -2.19 4.67 0.77
CA VAL A 62 -2.54 5.79 1.65
C VAL A 62 -2.23 7.13 0.99
N PRO A 63 -0.97 7.46 0.61
CA PRO A 63 -0.67 8.71 -0.07
C PRO A 63 -1.37 8.83 -1.44
N ALA A 64 -1.58 7.72 -2.17
CA ALA A 64 -2.30 7.74 -3.44
C ALA A 64 -3.75 8.22 -3.26
N VAL A 65 -4.49 7.64 -2.31
CA VAL A 65 -5.90 8.02 -2.04
C VAL A 65 -6.01 9.44 -1.49
N VAL A 66 -5.11 9.85 -0.58
CA VAL A 66 -5.10 11.22 -0.04
C VAL A 66 -4.77 12.24 -1.12
N ALA A 67 -3.80 11.95 -2.01
CA ALA A 67 -3.48 12.82 -3.14
C ALA A 67 -4.66 12.93 -4.13
N THR A 68 -5.33 11.81 -4.44
CA THR A 68 -6.55 11.79 -5.25
C THR A 68 -7.63 12.68 -4.67
N ALA A 69 -7.92 12.53 -3.37
CA ALA A 69 -8.95 13.29 -2.67
C ALA A 69 -8.66 14.80 -2.57
N SER A 70 -7.42 15.21 -2.81
CA SER A 70 -7.04 16.63 -2.80
C SER A 70 -7.67 17.44 -3.94
N GLY A 71 -8.12 16.77 -5.02
CA GLY A 71 -8.64 17.41 -6.23
C GLY A 71 -7.58 18.16 -7.06
N ARG A 72 -6.29 17.97 -6.74
CA ARG A 72 -5.17 18.63 -7.41
C ARG A 72 -4.54 17.79 -8.52
N LEU A 73 -4.92 16.51 -8.62
CA LEU A 73 -4.49 15.59 -9.65
C LEU A 73 -5.65 15.27 -10.61
N ASP A 74 -5.35 15.13 -11.88
CA ASP A 74 -6.28 14.62 -12.90
C ASP A 74 -6.18 13.07 -12.90
N ILE A 75 -7.03 12.43 -12.08
CA ILE A 75 -7.00 10.98 -11.87
C ILE A 75 -7.97 10.31 -12.84
N ALA A 76 -7.44 9.64 -13.85
CA ALA A 76 -8.21 8.82 -14.76
C ALA A 76 -8.67 7.49 -14.15
N GLY A 77 -7.87 6.92 -13.24
CA GLY A 77 -8.20 5.70 -12.53
C GLY A 77 -7.19 5.35 -11.44
N LEU A 78 -7.58 4.42 -10.56
CA LEU A 78 -6.75 3.85 -9.50
C LEU A 78 -6.68 2.34 -9.61
N VAL A 79 -5.49 1.79 -9.50
CA VAL A 79 -5.24 0.35 -9.31
C VAL A 79 -4.61 0.16 -7.93
N LEU A 80 -5.39 -0.35 -6.99
CA LEU A 80 -5.00 -0.54 -5.60
C LEU A 80 -4.67 -2.01 -5.36
N VAL A 81 -3.40 -2.34 -5.14
CA VAL A 81 -2.91 -3.71 -4.98
C VAL A 81 -2.64 -3.99 -3.51
N GLU A 82 -3.37 -4.96 -2.92
CA GLU A 82 -3.27 -5.26 -1.47
C GLU A 82 -3.27 -3.97 -0.63
N PRO A 83 -4.26 -3.07 -0.80
CA PRO A 83 -4.21 -1.73 -0.24
C PRO A 83 -4.29 -1.74 1.29
N ALA A 84 -3.30 -1.16 1.97
CA ALA A 84 -3.32 -1.03 3.42
C ALA A 84 -4.09 0.23 3.85
N LEU A 85 -5.39 0.30 3.59
CA LEU A 85 -6.27 1.43 3.90
C LEU A 85 -7.05 1.19 5.20
N TYR A 86 -6.35 1.00 6.31
CA TYR A 86 -6.95 0.56 7.59
C TYR A 86 -8.00 1.53 8.15
N ASP A 87 -7.88 2.81 7.85
CA ASP A 87 -8.84 3.82 8.32
C ASP A 87 -10.29 3.59 7.85
N ILE A 88 -10.48 2.92 6.70
CA ILE A 88 -11.82 2.71 6.13
C ILE A 88 -12.57 1.53 6.77
N VAL A 89 -11.86 0.65 7.45
CA VAL A 89 -12.38 -0.58 8.07
C VAL A 89 -12.10 -0.67 9.56
N ARG A 90 -11.95 0.48 10.23
CA ARG A 90 -11.80 0.52 11.69
C ARG A 90 -12.96 -0.20 12.36
N GLY A 91 -12.64 -0.98 13.39
CA GLY A 91 -13.59 -1.86 14.07
C GLY A 91 -13.62 -3.30 13.55
N ALA A 92 -13.07 -3.61 12.38
CA ALA A 92 -12.90 -4.98 11.91
C ALA A 92 -11.84 -5.71 12.75
N ALA A 93 -12.17 -6.92 13.22
CA ALA A 93 -11.33 -7.66 14.17
C ALA A 93 -9.90 -7.91 13.68
N ALA A 94 -9.70 -8.22 12.39
CA ALA A 94 -8.38 -8.42 11.81
C ALA A 94 -7.53 -7.13 11.87
N ILE A 95 -8.15 -6.00 11.51
CA ILE A 95 -7.52 -4.67 11.50
C ILE A 95 -7.16 -4.20 12.91
N GLU A 96 -8.08 -4.29 13.86
CA GLU A 96 -7.82 -3.83 15.23
C GLU A 96 -6.76 -4.71 15.92
N ARG A 97 -6.70 -6.00 15.61
CA ARG A 97 -5.64 -6.89 16.08
C ARG A 97 -4.26 -6.46 15.56
N HIS A 98 -4.16 -6.19 14.25
CA HIS A 98 -2.91 -5.71 13.64
C HIS A 98 -2.47 -4.38 14.27
N ILE A 99 -3.39 -3.42 14.38
CA ILE A 99 -3.12 -2.11 15.01
C ILE A 99 -2.62 -2.29 16.46
N ALA A 100 -3.26 -3.15 17.25
CA ALA A 100 -2.86 -3.40 18.63
C ALA A 100 -1.43 -3.95 18.72
N ILE A 101 -1.09 -4.97 17.92
CA ILE A 101 0.24 -5.59 17.90
C ILE A 101 1.31 -4.58 17.48
N VAL A 102 1.08 -3.82 16.41
CA VAL A 102 2.05 -2.82 15.94
C VAL A 102 2.20 -1.67 16.94
N THR A 103 1.12 -1.26 17.60
CA THR A 103 1.16 -0.22 18.62
C THR A 103 1.99 -0.68 19.82
N GLU A 104 1.79 -1.92 20.29
CA GLU A 104 2.60 -2.52 21.35
C GLU A 104 4.08 -2.61 20.96
N ALA A 105 4.37 -3.10 19.74
CA ALA A 105 5.73 -3.17 19.23
C ALA A 105 6.41 -1.79 19.25
N ARG A 106 5.72 -0.76 18.73
CA ARG A 106 6.26 0.60 18.68
C ARG A 106 6.52 1.18 20.07
N ALA A 107 5.67 0.90 21.04
CA ALA A 107 5.91 1.31 22.41
C ALA A 107 7.23 0.76 22.96
N GLN A 108 7.66 -0.45 22.54
CA GLN A 108 8.98 -0.99 22.89
C GLN A 108 10.12 -0.19 22.23
N ALA A 109 9.97 0.19 20.97
CA ALA A 109 10.96 1.01 20.28
C ALA A 109 11.08 2.40 20.93
N ASP A 110 9.97 3.04 21.26
CA ASP A 110 9.91 4.34 21.92
C ASP A 110 10.54 4.29 23.33
N ALA A 111 10.45 3.14 24.00
CA ALA A 111 11.14 2.86 25.27
C ALA A 111 12.64 2.53 25.09
N GLY A 112 13.18 2.62 23.87
CA GLY A 112 14.59 2.36 23.56
C GLY A 112 14.93 0.88 23.31
N SER A 113 13.94 -0.01 23.27
CA SER A 113 14.15 -1.45 23.05
C SER A 113 13.78 -1.88 21.62
N LEU A 114 14.65 -1.54 20.64
CA LEU A 114 14.47 -1.92 19.26
C LEU A 114 14.37 -3.45 19.05
N ARG A 115 15.10 -4.22 19.87
CA ARG A 115 15.08 -5.68 19.80
C ARG A 115 13.73 -6.25 20.28
N ALA A 116 13.12 -5.66 21.31
CA ALA A 116 11.78 -6.03 21.77
C ALA A 116 10.72 -5.64 20.73
N PHE A 117 10.83 -4.44 20.11
CA PHE A 117 10.02 -4.07 18.96
C PHE A 117 10.06 -5.16 17.87
N TRP A 118 11.24 -5.56 17.46
CA TRP A 118 11.42 -6.52 16.37
C TRP A 118 10.88 -7.91 16.70
N ALA A 119 11.03 -8.34 17.96
CA ALA A 119 10.51 -9.63 18.42
C ALA A 119 8.98 -9.72 18.32
N ILE A 120 8.26 -8.60 18.49
CA ILE A 120 6.80 -8.51 18.32
C ILE A 120 6.41 -8.31 16.87
N PHE A 121 7.10 -7.40 16.15
CA PHE A 121 6.73 -6.95 14.81
C PHE A 121 7.06 -7.98 13.73
N ARG A 122 8.21 -8.63 13.82
CA ARG A 122 8.71 -9.56 12.79
C ARG A 122 7.76 -10.72 12.48
N PRO A 123 7.22 -11.45 13.48
CA PRO A 123 6.27 -12.53 13.23
C PRO A 123 5.00 -12.07 12.52
N LEU A 124 4.51 -10.88 12.84
CA LEU A 124 3.32 -10.30 12.21
C LEU A 124 3.56 -10.03 10.72
N MET A 125 4.72 -9.50 10.36
CA MET A 125 5.01 -9.05 8.99
C MET A 125 5.60 -10.13 8.10
N PHE A 126 6.31 -11.11 8.67
CA PHE A 126 7.10 -12.09 7.91
C PHE A 126 6.75 -13.54 8.25
N GLY A 127 5.84 -13.77 9.20
CA GLY A 127 5.32 -15.11 9.54
C GLY A 127 6.25 -15.98 10.40
N GLU A 128 7.50 -15.58 10.62
CA GLU A 128 8.47 -16.36 11.39
C GLU A 128 8.87 -15.63 12.68
N ALA A 129 9.07 -16.39 13.75
CA ALA A 129 9.54 -15.86 15.02
C ALA A 129 10.89 -15.15 14.88
N PHE A 130 11.14 -14.18 15.74
CA PHE A 130 12.44 -13.52 15.82
C PHE A 130 13.50 -14.49 16.33
N ASP A 131 14.59 -14.63 15.58
CA ASP A 131 15.78 -15.36 15.95
C ASP A 131 16.84 -14.38 16.47
N ALA A 132 17.24 -14.57 17.73
CA ALA A 132 18.19 -13.71 18.41
C ALA A 132 19.58 -13.72 17.74
N ASP A 133 19.97 -14.84 17.13
CA ASP A 133 21.27 -14.99 16.48
C ASP A 133 21.34 -14.23 15.15
N ARG A 134 20.20 -13.85 14.58
CA ARG A 134 20.08 -13.04 13.36
C ARG A 134 20.03 -11.53 13.63
N TRP A 135 20.10 -11.09 14.88
CA TRP A 135 19.89 -9.70 15.22
C TRP A 135 20.80 -8.72 14.49
N ASP A 136 22.10 -9.03 14.36
CA ASP A 136 23.04 -8.13 13.69
C ASP A 136 22.72 -7.90 12.23
N VAL A 137 22.12 -8.89 11.57
CA VAL A 137 21.65 -8.81 10.17
C VAL A 137 20.31 -8.09 10.06
N GLU A 138 19.41 -8.29 11.02
CA GLU A 138 18.03 -7.79 10.97
C GLU A 138 17.86 -6.39 11.61
N ARG A 139 18.85 -5.92 12.38
CA ARG A 139 18.77 -4.65 13.11
C ARG A 139 18.41 -3.44 12.22
N SER A 140 19.07 -3.30 11.08
CA SER A 140 18.78 -2.17 10.18
C SER A 140 17.39 -2.23 9.57
N ALA A 141 16.83 -3.44 9.39
CA ALA A 141 15.43 -3.61 9.02
C ALA A 141 14.50 -3.18 10.16
N ALA A 142 14.80 -3.60 11.40
CA ALA A 142 14.04 -3.20 12.58
C ALA A 142 14.01 -1.67 12.75
N GLU A 143 15.13 -0.97 12.56
CA GLU A 143 15.21 0.50 12.63
C GLU A 143 14.30 1.17 11.60
N ARG A 144 14.31 0.69 10.34
CA ARG A 144 13.45 1.21 9.27
C ARG A 144 11.96 0.99 9.55
N TRP A 145 11.58 -0.19 10.07
CA TRP A 145 10.20 -0.51 10.36
C TRP A 145 9.68 0.20 11.62
N ALA A 146 10.51 0.42 12.62
CA ALA A 146 10.14 1.14 13.84
C ALA A 146 9.79 2.60 13.55
N SER A 147 10.50 3.24 12.60
CA SER A 147 10.30 4.64 12.22
C SER A 147 9.39 4.85 11.00
N GLY A 148 8.96 3.76 10.34
CA GLY A 148 8.15 3.85 9.12
C GLY A 148 6.72 4.36 9.36
N ASN A 149 6.03 4.78 8.31
CA ASN A 149 4.61 5.11 8.37
C ASN A 149 3.76 3.88 8.72
N VAL A 150 2.60 4.11 9.34
CA VAL A 150 1.56 3.11 9.57
C VAL A 150 0.38 3.33 8.62
N PRO A 151 -0.43 2.30 8.28
CA PRO A 151 -1.56 2.45 7.35
C PRO A 151 -2.86 2.98 7.98
N TRP A 152 -2.78 3.65 9.12
CA TRP A 152 -3.92 4.25 9.82
C TRP A 152 -3.58 5.61 10.41
N GLY A 153 -4.63 6.38 10.80
CA GLY A 153 -4.46 7.70 11.41
C GLY A 153 -4.30 8.83 10.37
N HIS A 154 -4.55 8.54 9.09
CA HIS A 154 -4.42 9.50 7.99
C HIS A 154 -5.77 10.07 7.52
N GLY A 155 -6.86 9.63 8.14
CA GLY A 155 -8.19 10.12 7.84
C GLY A 155 -8.77 9.64 6.51
N VAL A 156 -8.24 8.54 5.95
CA VAL A 156 -8.76 7.94 4.71
C VAL A 156 -10.22 7.49 4.91
N ARG A 157 -11.07 7.77 3.90
CA ARG A 157 -12.48 7.40 3.89
C ARG A 157 -12.88 6.92 2.50
N THR A 158 -13.83 5.97 2.41
CA THR A 158 -14.32 5.43 1.13
C THR A 158 -14.83 6.51 0.19
N ARG A 159 -15.50 7.56 0.71
CA ARG A 159 -15.97 8.70 -0.08
C ARG A 159 -14.88 9.47 -0.84
N MET A 160 -13.62 9.31 -0.46
CA MET A 160 -12.49 9.93 -1.17
C MET A 160 -12.27 9.35 -2.57
N LEU A 161 -12.86 8.18 -2.83
CA LEU A 161 -12.81 7.50 -4.14
C LEU A 161 -14.11 7.62 -4.94
N THR A 162 -15.11 8.36 -4.43
CA THR A 162 -16.39 8.51 -5.13
C THR A 162 -16.19 9.14 -6.49
N GLY A 163 -16.67 8.45 -7.54
CA GLY A 163 -16.58 8.90 -8.92
C GLY A 163 -15.21 8.66 -9.58
N ILE A 164 -14.27 8.05 -8.88
CA ILE A 164 -12.97 7.66 -9.45
C ILE A 164 -13.01 6.17 -9.83
N PRO A 165 -12.85 5.82 -11.13
CA PRO A 165 -12.71 4.43 -11.52
C PRO A 165 -11.59 3.76 -10.71
N THR A 166 -11.92 2.69 -9.98
CA THR A 166 -10.98 2.05 -9.06
C THR A 166 -11.06 0.54 -9.22
N LEU A 167 -9.89 -0.09 -9.44
CA LEU A 167 -9.69 -1.53 -9.39
C LEU A 167 -8.91 -1.88 -8.13
N VAL A 168 -9.45 -2.77 -7.31
CA VAL A 168 -8.74 -3.37 -6.17
C VAL A 168 -8.29 -4.76 -6.54
N VAL A 169 -7.02 -5.06 -6.35
CA VAL A 169 -6.44 -6.37 -6.65
C VAL A 169 -5.88 -6.99 -5.38
N THR A 170 -6.36 -8.18 -5.04
CA THR A 170 -5.89 -8.93 -3.87
C THR A 170 -5.42 -10.33 -4.24
N GLY A 171 -4.78 -11.02 -3.30
CA GLY A 171 -4.39 -12.42 -3.46
C GLY A 171 -5.35 -13.42 -2.81
N GLY A 172 -6.39 -12.95 -2.10
CA GLY A 172 -7.33 -13.83 -1.40
C GLY A 172 -6.76 -14.57 -0.18
N TRP A 173 -5.63 -14.12 0.35
CA TRP A 173 -4.85 -14.86 1.36
C TRP A 173 -4.95 -14.31 2.78
N ASN A 174 -5.33 -13.04 2.95
CA ASN A 174 -5.32 -12.36 4.25
C ASN A 174 -6.58 -11.50 4.45
N GLU A 175 -7.29 -11.78 5.53
CA GLU A 175 -8.57 -11.12 5.87
C GLU A 175 -8.45 -9.59 6.01
N GLU A 176 -7.29 -9.06 6.38
CA GLU A 176 -7.07 -7.60 6.47
C GLU A 176 -7.27 -6.91 5.12
N TYR A 177 -6.71 -7.48 4.06
CA TYR A 177 -6.83 -6.93 2.70
C TYR A 177 -8.19 -7.25 2.08
N GLU A 178 -8.74 -8.42 2.39
CA GLU A 178 -10.05 -8.81 1.86
C GLU A 178 -11.19 -7.96 2.45
N VAL A 179 -11.15 -7.60 3.73
CA VAL A 179 -12.17 -6.71 4.32
C VAL A 179 -12.08 -5.30 3.72
N ILE A 180 -10.87 -4.81 3.45
CA ILE A 180 -10.65 -3.53 2.77
C ILE A 180 -11.21 -3.59 1.34
N ALA A 181 -10.89 -4.65 0.59
CA ALA A 181 -11.34 -4.82 -0.79
C ALA A 181 -12.87 -4.91 -0.88
N ARG A 182 -13.52 -5.69 -0.01
CA ARG A 182 -14.99 -5.75 0.07
C ARG A 182 -15.61 -4.38 0.35
N THR A 183 -15.05 -3.63 1.30
CA THR A 183 -15.54 -2.29 1.64
C THR A 183 -15.39 -1.31 0.49
N LEU A 184 -14.30 -1.40 -0.27
CA LEU A 184 -14.10 -0.58 -1.47
C LEU A 184 -15.06 -0.99 -2.60
N ALA A 185 -15.30 -2.30 -2.76
CA ALA A 185 -16.25 -2.81 -3.76
C ALA A 185 -17.71 -2.40 -3.45
N GLU A 186 -18.11 -2.39 -2.18
CA GLU A 186 -19.39 -1.82 -1.75
C GLU A 186 -19.51 -0.33 -2.08
N GLY A 187 -18.39 0.38 -2.14
CA GLY A 187 -18.28 1.77 -2.58
C GLY A 187 -18.22 1.97 -4.09
N GLY A 188 -18.27 0.90 -4.90
CA GLY A 188 -18.30 0.94 -6.36
C GLY A 188 -16.95 0.64 -7.03
N ALA A 189 -15.91 0.27 -6.30
CA ALA A 189 -14.67 -0.23 -6.89
C ALA A 189 -14.87 -1.64 -7.47
N GLU A 190 -14.14 -1.95 -8.54
CA GLU A 190 -14.01 -3.33 -9.01
C GLU A 190 -13.05 -4.10 -8.09
N HIS A 191 -13.33 -5.36 -7.80
CA HIS A 191 -12.43 -6.22 -7.04
C HIS A 191 -12.06 -7.47 -7.82
N LEU A 192 -10.76 -7.73 -7.89
CA LEU A 192 -10.18 -8.90 -8.52
C LEU A 192 -9.26 -9.64 -7.56
N VAL A 193 -9.38 -10.96 -7.51
CA VAL A 193 -8.45 -11.83 -6.80
C VAL A 193 -7.52 -12.50 -7.81
N VAL A 194 -6.22 -12.31 -7.65
CA VAL A 194 -5.19 -13.03 -8.43
C VAL A 194 -4.87 -14.34 -7.72
N GLU A 195 -5.38 -15.43 -8.25
CA GLU A 195 -5.23 -16.75 -7.65
C GLU A 195 -3.75 -17.14 -7.48
N GLY A 196 -3.41 -17.69 -6.33
CA GLY A 196 -2.04 -18.09 -5.97
C GLY A 196 -1.14 -16.92 -5.53
N ALA A 197 -1.64 -15.69 -5.58
CA ALA A 197 -0.91 -14.56 -5.01
C ALA A 197 -1.01 -14.52 -3.48
N THR A 198 -0.01 -13.87 -2.88
CA THR A 198 -0.06 -13.41 -1.49
C THR A 198 -0.05 -11.88 -1.48
N HIS A 199 0.78 -11.26 -0.66
CA HIS A 199 0.85 -9.79 -0.56
C HIS A 199 1.33 -9.06 -1.83
N ARG A 200 1.72 -9.77 -2.88
CA ARG A 200 2.28 -9.17 -4.09
C ARG A 200 1.68 -9.74 -5.39
N PRO A 201 0.37 -9.52 -5.65
CA PRO A 201 -0.27 -9.93 -6.90
C PRO A 201 0.46 -9.42 -8.15
N GLN A 202 1.06 -8.24 -8.09
CA GLN A 202 1.80 -7.62 -9.17
C GLN A 202 3.11 -8.33 -9.57
N ASP A 203 3.54 -9.32 -8.80
CA ASP A 203 4.69 -10.17 -9.14
C ASP A 203 4.27 -11.41 -9.97
N LEU A 204 2.96 -11.64 -10.17
CA LEU A 204 2.44 -12.80 -10.89
C LEU A 204 1.98 -12.45 -12.31
N PRO A 205 2.13 -13.36 -13.27
CA PRO A 205 1.74 -13.13 -14.67
C PRO A 205 0.25 -12.81 -14.86
N GLY A 206 -0.62 -13.30 -13.96
CA GLY A 206 -2.07 -13.02 -14.01
C GLY A 206 -2.47 -11.58 -13.71
N PHE A 207 -1.56 -10.77 -13.14
CA PHE A 207 -1.85 -9.39 -12.80
C PHE A 207 -2.01 -8.48 -14.03
N ALA A 208 -1.09 -8.55 -14.99
CA ALA A 208 -1.08 -7.65 -16.15
C ALA A 208 -2.36 -7.72 -16.99
N PRO A 209 -2.88 -8.92 -17.40
CA PRO A 209 -4.10 -8.99 -18.20
C PRO A 209 -5.33 -8.38 -17.52
N ALA A 210 -5.43 -8.52 -16.21
CA ALA A 210 -6.56 -7.98 -15.43
C ALA A 210 -6.57 -6.45 -15.42
N VAL A 211 -5.38 -5.86 -15.25
CA VAL A 211 -5.21 -4.40 -15.25
C VAL A 211 -5.41 -3.81 -16.65
N GLU A 212 -4.94 -4.47 -17.70
CA GLU A 212 -5.15 -4.04 -19.10
C GLU A 212 -6.63 -3.98 -19.45
N GLU A 213 -7.44 -4.91 -18.96
CA GLU A 213 -8.90 -4.88 -19.13
C GLU A 213 -9.53 -3.65 -18.47
N PHE A 214 -9.11 -3.34 -17.24
CA PHE A 214 -9.58 -2.15 -16.53
C PHE A 214 -9.16 -0.87 -17.29
N GLU A 215 -7.90 -0.75 -17.69
CA GLU A 215 -7.39 0.44 -18.38
C GLU A 215 -8.08 0.70 -19.72
N ARG A 216 -8.43 -0.34 -20.49
CA ARG A 216 -9.17 -0.17 -21.74
C ARG A 216 -10.48 0.57 -21.51
N ARG A 217 -11.20 0.28 -20.43
CA ARG A 217 -12.44 0.96 -20.08
C ARG A 217 -12.28 2.41 -19.63
N LEU A 218 -11.07 2.82 -19.23
CA LEU A 218 -10.78 4.22 -18.90
C LEU A 218 -10.61 5.12 -20.15
N THR A 219 -10.43 4.52 -21.33
CA THR A 219 -10.17 5.22 -22.58
C THR A 219 -11.35 5.25 -23.54
N ASP A 220 -12.38 4.45 -23.28
CA ASP A 220 -13.65 4.40 -24.02
C ASP A 220 -14.63 5.47 -23.51
#